data_43038a417b032b46d810db7a6af0c706
#
_entry.id   43038a417b032b46d810db7a6af0c706
#
_cell.length_a   1.000
_cell.length_b   1.000
_cell.length_c   1.000
_cell.angle_alpha   90.00
_cell.angle_beta   90.00
_cell.angle_gamma   90.00
#
_symmetry.space_group_name_H-M   'P 1'
#
loop_
_entity.id
_entity.type
_entity.pdbx_description
1 polymer ?
#
loop_
_entity_poly.entity_id
_entity_poly.type
_entity_poly.pdbx_seq_one_letter_code
_entity_poly.pdbx_strand_id
1 'polypeptide(L)' 'MSVAPATVKATEVRLGDRVRTRSGAELTVTRIDEEFMGRANMLAFVEDSDEQWFKMPALRDADVEVVGRVEAVD' A
#
# COMPACT_ATOMS: atom_id res chain seq x y z
N MET A 1 -14.99 13.60 -4.46
CA MET A 1 -14.62 13.99 -3.08
C MET A 1 -13.25 13.41 -2.76
N SER A 2 -12.34 14.25 -2.34
CA SER A 2 -11.00 13.77 -2.02
C SER A 2 -10.99 13.20 -0.59
N VAL A 3 -10.24 12.12 -0.43
CA VAL A 3 -10.04 11.52 0.89
C VAL A 3 -8.84 12.21 1.52
N ALA A 4 -9.01 12.73 2.74
CA ALA A 4 -7.89 13.33 3.45
C ALA A 4 -6.84 12.28 3.75
N PRO A 5 -5.55 12.63 3.68
CA PRO A 5 -4.50 11.68 4.06
C PRO A 5 -4.70 11.22 5.50
N ALA A 6 -4.45 9.94 5.73
CA ALA A 6 -4.61 9.33 7.04
C ALA A 6 -3.50 8.31 7.26
N THR A 7 -3.03 8.22 8.50
CA THR A 7 -2.08 7.19 8.89
C THR A 7 -2.86 6.01 9.45
N VAL A 8 -2.61 4.83 8.88
CA VAL A 8 -3.28 3.61 9.31
C VAL A 8 -2.22 2.53 9.54
N LYS A 9 -2.58 1.48 10.22
CA LYS A 9 -1.69 0.32 10.34
C LYS A 9 -1.61 -0.40 9.00
N ALA A 10 -0.46 -1.02 8.74
CA ALA A 10 -0.25 -1.72 7.46
C ALA A 10 -1.34 -2.74 7.19
N THR A 11 -1.84 -3.41 8.22
CA THR A 11 -2.91 -4.40 8.08
C THR A 11 -4.26 -3.79 7.70
N GLU A 12 -4.39 -2.48 7.79
CA GLU A 12 -5.63 -1.78 7.46
C GLU A 12 -5.65 -1.23 6.03
N VAL A 13 -4.52 -1.32 5.33
CA VAL A 13 -4.43 -0.88 3.93
C VAL A 13 -5.19 -1.88 3.05
N ARG A 14 -5.93 -1.36 2.07
CA ARG A 14 -6.77 -2.17 1.19
C ARG A 14 -6.36 -1.97 -0.26
N LEU A 15 -6.78 -2.90 -1.10
CA LEU A 15 -6.57 -2.76 -2.54
C LEU A 15 -7.24 -1.48 -3.03
N GLY A 16 -6.53 -0.75 -3.88
CA GLY A 16 -6.99 0.54 -4.39
C GLY A 16 -6.52 1.73 -3.60
N ASP A 17 -5.96 1.51 -2.40
CA ASP A 17 -5.41 2.62 -1.63
C ASP A 17 -4.12 3.12 -2.28
N ARG A 18 -3.93 4.44 -2.27
CA ARG A 18 -2.63 5.02 -2.62
C ARG A 18 -1.87 5.29 -1.34
N VAL A 19 -0.70 4.71 -1.24
CA VAL A 19 0.13 4.84 -0.04
C VAL A 19 1.40 5.58 -0.40
N ARG A 20 1.94 6.30 0.58
CA ARG A 20 3.20 7.03 0.41
C ARG A 20 4.30 6.30 1.13
N THR A 21 5.43 6.13 0.45
CA THR A 21 6.62 5.53 1.03
C THR A 21 7.40 6.57 1.83
N ARG A 22 8.39 6.10 2.60
CA ARG A 22 9.26 7.00 3.36
C ARG A 22 10.03 7.97 2.48
N SER A 23 10.34 7.55 1.26
CA SER A 23 11.06 8.40 0.32
C SER A 23 10.17 9.44 -0.35
N GLY A 24 8.87 9.42 -0.07
CA GLY A 24 7.93 10.34 -0.66
C GLY A 24 7.30 9.83 -1.94
N ALA A 25 7.67 8.64 -2.40
CA ALA A 25 7.03 8.04 -3.56
C ALA A 25 5.64 7.53 -3.19
N GLU A 26 4.77 7.43 -4.17
CA GLU A 26 3.43 6.92 -3.98
C GLU A 26 3.20 5.71 -4.85
N LEU A 27 2.42 4.77 -4.34
CA LEU A 27 2.02 3.61 -5.12
C LEU A 27 0.55 3.32 -4.88
N THR A 28 -0.11 2.77 -5.90
CA THR A 28 -1.47 2.28 -5.80
C THR A 28 -1.42 0.79 -5.52
N VAL A 29 -2.05 0.37 -4.45
CA VAL A 29 -1.98 -1.03 -4.03
C VAL A 29 -2.88 -1.86 -4.94
N THR A 30 -2.27 -2.67 -5.79
CA THR A 30 -2.99 -3.60 -6.66
C THR A 30 -2.95 -5.02 -6.11
N ARG A 31 -1.99 -5.31 -5.21
CA ARG A 31 -1.86 -6.62 -4.57
C ARG A 31 -1.22 -6.44 -3.21
N ILE A 32 -1.61 -7.26 -2.26
CA ILE A 32 -0.98 -7.31 -0.95
C ILE A 32 -0.43 -8.71 -0.74
N ASP A 33 0.89 -8.81 -0.61
CA ASP A 33 1.54 -10.07 -0.28
C ASP A 33 1.57 -10.21 1.24
N GLU A 34 1.00 -11.29 1.76
CA GLU A 34 0.82 -11.50 3.20
C GLU A 34 2.11 -11.88 3.91
N GLU A 35 3.16 -12.21 3.15
CA GLU A 35 4.47 -12.51 3.70
C GLU A 35 5.53 -11.82 2.85
N PHE A 36 6.61 -11.42 3.50
CA PHE A 36 7.74 -10.85 2.79
C PHE A 36 9.00 -11.59 3.23
N MET A 37 9.68 -12.22 2.26
CA MET A 37 10.92 -12.99 2.49
C MET A 37 10.75 -14.04 3.59
N GLY A 38 9.59 -14.71 3.61
CA GLY A 38 9.30 -15.75 4.57
C GLY A 38 8.96 -15.25 5.97
N ARG A 39 8.79 -13.96 6.16
CA ARG A 39 8.48 -13.38 7.47
C ARG A 39 6.99 -13.10 7.58
N ALA A 40 6.32 -13.82 8.48
CA ALA A 40 4.89 -13.69 8.67
C ALA A 40 4.50 -12.38 9.35
N ASN A 41 5.45 -11.69 10.01
CA ASN A 41 5.18 -10.40 10.62
C ASN A 41 5.34 -9.23 9.66
N MET A 42 5.64 -9.51 8.40
CA MET A 42 5.76 -8.49 7.36
C MET A 42 4.77 -8.77 6.23
N LEU A 43 4.38 -7.71 5.56
CA LEU A 43 3.61 -7.82 4.34
C LEU A 43 4.21 -6.84 3.31
N ALA A 44 3.76 -6.91 2.08
CA ALA A 44 4.25 -6.03 1.05
C ALA A 44 3.09 -5.54 0.19
N PHE A 45 3.09 -4.24 -0.06
CA PHE A 45 2.13 -3.63 -0.97
C PHE A 45 2.77 -3.58 -2.35
N VAL A 46 2.02 -3.99 -3.36
CA VAL A 46 2.53 -4.08 -4.72
C VAL A 46 1.66 -3.24 -5.63
N GLU A 47 2.30 -2.42 -6.44
CA GLU A 47 1.66 -1.85 -7.60
C GLU A 47 2.21 -2.57 -8.83
N ASP A 48 1.33 -3.29 -9.52
CA ASP A 48 1.68 -4.03 -10.72
C ASP A 48 0.81 -3.48 -11.84
N SER A 49 1.36 -2.52 -12.57
CA SER A 49 0.65 -1.86 -13.65
C SER A 49 1.53 -1.86 -14.90
N ASP A 50 0.92 -1.51 -16.04
CA ASP A 50 1.65 -1.45 -17.29
C ASP A 50 2.74 -0.38 -17.28
N GLU A 51 2.62 0.62 -16.42
CA GLU A 51 3.55 1.73 -16.36
C GLU A 51 4.67 1.53 -15.36
N GLN A 52 4.41 0.80 -14.29
CA GLN A 52 5.43 0.57 -13.27
C GLN A 52 5.11 -0.66 -12.43
N TRP A 53 6.15 -1.19 -11.86
CA TRP A 53 6.05 -2.24 -10.85
C TRP A 53 6.77 -1.76 -9.61
N PHE A 54 6.10 -1.79 -8.47
CA PHE A 54 6.65 -1.28 -7.22
C PHE A 54 6.24 -2.20 -6.07
N LYS A 55 7.17 -2.47 -5.17
CA LYS A 55 6.89 -3.31 -4.01
C LYS A 55 7.42 -2.62 -2.77
N MET A 56 6.56 -2.41 -1.79
CA MET A 56 6.91 -1.77 -0.53
C MET A 56 6.66 -2.72 0.62
N PRO A 57 7.71 -3.27 1.23
CA PRO A 57 7.53 -4.11 2.42
C PRO A 57 7.23 -3.26 3.65
N ALA A 58 6.47 -3.82 4.58
CA ALA A 58 6.14 -3.14 5.83
C ALA A 58 5.86 -4.17 6.91
N LEU A 59 6.20 -3.81 8.15
CA LEU A 59 5.75 -4.61 9.30
C LEU A 59 4.24 -4.46 9.43
N ARG A 60 3.57 -5.51 9.90
CA ARG A 60 2.12 -5.50 10.00
C ARG A 60 1.58 -4.39 10.90
N ASP A 61 2.33 -4.03 11.93
CA ASP A 61 1.91 -2.98 12.87
C ASP A 61 2.54 -1.63 12.56
N ALA A 62 3.23 -1.50 11.42
CA ALA A 62 3.82 -0.23 11.03
C ALA A 62 2.73 0.76 10.60
N ASP A 63 3.01 2.04 10.80
CA ASP A 63 2.13 3.10 10.33
C ASP A 63 2.40 3.37 8.85
N VAL A 64 1.32 3.47 8.08
CA VAL A 64 1.39 3.71 6.64
C VAL A 64 0.50 4.91 6.34
N GLU A 65 1.03 5.83 5.55
CA GLU A 65 0.26 7.00 5.14
C GLU A 65 -0.54 6.67 3.88
N VAL A 66 -1.87 6.73 4.00
CA VAL A 66 -2.78 6.56 2.87
C VAL A 66 -3.16 7.96 2.40
N VAL A 67 -2.81 8.29 1.16
CA VAL A 67 -3.00 9.63 0.61
C VAL A 67 -4.21 9.72 -0.32
N GLY A 68 -4.84 8.60 -0.59
CA GLY A 68 -6.04 8.59 -1.43
C GLY A 68 -6.49 7.17 -1.70
N ARG A 69 -7.51 7.06 -2.52
CA ARG A 69 -8.03 5.75 -2.93
C ARG A 69 -8.48 5.83 -4.37
N VAL A 70 -8.04 4.86 -5.15
CA VAL A 70 -8.54 4.69 -6.51
C VAL A 70 -9.78 3.82 -6.43
N GLU A 71 -10.93 4.39 -6.83
CA GLU A 71 -12.14 3.60 -6.85
C GLU A 71 -12.07 2.63 -8.01
N ALA A 72 -12.43 1.37 -7.72
CA ALA A 72 -12.56 0.39 -8.77
C ALA A 72 -13.75 0.79 -9.64
N VAL A 73 -13.47 1.05 -10.89
CA VAL A 73 -14.52 1.33 -11.86
C VAL A 73 -14.77 0.04 -12.61
N ASP A 74 -15.90 -0.52 -12.39
CA ASP A 74 -16.28 -1.75 -13.08
C ASP A 74 -16.92 -1.45 -14.42
#